data_09327f0409e4bf9ed2a365c1acfdd92a
#
_entry.id   09327f0409e4bf9ed2a365c1acfdd92a
#
_cell.length_a   1.000
_cell.length_b   1.000
_cell.length_c   1.000
_cell.angle_alpha   90.00
_cell.angle_beta   90.00
_cell.angle_gamma   90.00
#
_symmetry.space_group_name_H-M   'P 1'
#
loop_
_entity.id
_entity.type
_entity.pdbx_description
1 polymer ?
#
loop_
_entity_poly.entity_id
_entity_poly.type
_entity_poly.pdbx_seq_one_letter_code
_entity_poly.pdbx_strand_id
1 'polypeptide(L)'
;MKALIQGDDAMPAQQTVLLIGGTGRTGGRVLQQLLGRGVRVRAVVRSAERLPAGVVDDPRLTVVVADLPALSDEELLRHVRGCDAVVSCLGHTTNLRGILGPPRDLVCRSLERVYRATRELRPAQPVKLILMSSVSVNRPGGLDARRGRFERAVVWTLRGLVPPARDNQRAADFLHDVVEAADPYAQWTVVRPTR
;
A
#
# COMPACT_ATOMS: atom_id res chain seq x y z
N MET A 1 -12.73 -17.14 32.00
CA MET A 1 -11.50 -16.34 32.28
C MET A 1 -10.98 -15.86 30.94
N LYS A 2 -11.36 -14.61 30.53
CA LYS A 2 -10.94 -14.01 29.25
C LYS A 2 -9.53 -13.45 29.43
N ALA A 3 -8.55 -14.03 28.79
CA ALA A 3 -7.24 -13.42 28.66
C ALA A 3 -7.37 -12.19 27.74
N LEU A 4 -7.28 -11.01 28.31
CA LEU A 4 -7.06 -9.76 27.61
C LEU A 4 -5.66 -9.86 26.96
N ILE A 5 -5.61 -10.00 25.66
CA ILE A 5 -4.41 -9.76 24.88
C ILE A 5 -4.23 -8.24 24.88
N GLN A 6 -3.56 -7.73 25.90
CA GLN A 6 -2.90 -6.42 25.85
C GLN A 6 -1.65 -6.61 24.98
N GLY A 7 -1.83 -6.53 23.67
CA GLY A 7 -0.73 -6.26 22.76
C GLY A 7 -0.34 -4.80 22.96
N ASP A 8 0.75 -4.58 23.65
CA ASP A 8 1.45 -3.29 23.74
C ASP A 8 2.12 -3.04 22.37
N ASP A 9 1.29 -2.70 21.36
CA ASP A 9 1.70 -2.33 20.01
C ASP A 9 2.18 -0.87 19.95
N ALA A 10 2.90 -0.41 20.97
CA ALA A 10 3.64 0.83 20.88
C ALA A 10 4.78 0.63 19.87
N MET A 11 4.55 1.05 18.64
CA MET A 11 5.60 1.13 17.62
C MET A 11 6.73 1.99 18.17
N PRO A 12 8.00 1.52 18.10
CA PRO A 12 9.12 2.28 18.63
C PRO A 12 9.11 3.70 18.05
N ALA A 13 9.34 4.70 18.90
CA ALA A 13 9.13 6.13 18.69
C ALA A 13 9.91 6.77 17.50
N GLN A 14 10.63 5.99 16.71
CA GLN A 14 11.46 6.46 15.59
C GLN A 14 11.19 5.76 14.25
N GLN A 15 10.16 4.94 14.13
CA GLN A 15 9.89 4.28 12.84
C GLN A 15 9.48 5.30 11.78
N THR A 16 9.99 5.08 10.57
CA THR A 16 9.68 5.90 9.39
C THR A 16 8.89 5.07 8.38
N VAL A 17 7.75 5.58 7.96
CA VAL A 17 6.87 4.94 6.99
C VAL A 17 6.78 5.79 5.72
N LEU A 18 7.05 5.19 4.56
CA LEU A 18 6.68 5.77 3.27
C LEU A 18 5.21 5.48 3.01
N LEU A 19 4.40 6.53 2.92
CA LEU A 19 2.98 6.41 2.58
C LEU A 19 2.72 6.88 1.15
N ILE A 20 2.15 6.00 0.35
CA ILE A 20 1.75 6.27 -1.03
C ILE A 20 0.22 6.26 -1.10
N GLY A 21 -0.36 7.30 -1.71
CA GLY A 21 -1.81 7.46 -1.79
C GLY A 21 -2.45 8.11 -0.55
N GLY A 22 -1.68 8.90 0.23
CA GLY A 22 -2.09 9.58 1.46
C GLY A 22 -3.26 10.57 1.30
N THR A 23 -3.56 11.03 0.08
CA THR A 23 -4.68 11.94 -0.23
C THR A 23 -6.01 11.21 -0.48
N GLY A 24 -6.01 9.88 -0.53
CA GLY A 24 -7.22 9.08 -0.66
C GLY A 24 -7.95 8.89 0.67
N ARG A 25 -9.22 8.45 0.63
CA ARG A 25 -10.04 8.21 1.83
C ARG A 25 -9.37 7.27 2.84
N THR A 26 -8.82 6.17 2.38
CA THR A 26 -8.12 5.21 3.23
C THR A 26 -6.76 5.75 3.63
N GLY A 27 -5.96 6.23 2.68
CA GLY A 27 -4.62 6.73 2.92
C GLY A 27 -4.59 7.93 3.88
N GLY A 28 -5.57 8.85 3.79
CA GLY A 28 -5.68 9.97 4.72
C GLY A 28 -5.94 9.50 6.17
N ARG A 29 -6.78 8.48 6.37
CA ARG A 29 -6.99 7.87 7.70
C ARG A 29 -5.75 7.15 8.21
N VAL A 30 -5.05 6.44 7.34
CA VAL A 30 -3.78 5.78 7.67
C VAL A 30 -2.73 6.82 8.08
N LEU A 31 -2.61 7.93 7.34
CA LEU A 31 -1.73 9.04 7.68
C LEU A 31 -2.01 9.59 9.09
N GLN A 32 -3.26 9.93 9.37
CA GLN A 32 -3.67 10.45 10.69
C GLN A 32 -3.36 9.46 11.81
N GLN A 33 -3.61 8.16 11.60
CA GLN A 33 -3.34 7.13 12.58
C GLN A 33 -1.84 6.90 12.81
N LEU A 34 -1.02 6.93 11.77
CA LEU A 34 0.43 6.81 11.90
C LEU A 34 1.01 7.98 12.70
N LEU A 35 0.63 9.20 12.34
CA LEU A 35 1.05 10.40 13.08
C LEU A 35 0.56 10.38 14.53
N GLY A 36 -0.69 9.97 14.76
CA GLY A 36 -1.26 9.82 16.10
C GLY A 36 -0.54 8.77 16.98
N ARG A 37 0.17 7.82 16.36
CA ARG A 37 1.01 6.83 17.06
C ARG A 37 2.49 7.26 17.17
N GLY A 38 2.84 8.47 16.81
CA GLY A 38 4.21 8.98 16.89
C GLY A 38 5.14 8.52 15.75
N VAL A 39 4.61 7.89 14.72
CA VAL A 39 5.38 7.40 13.56
C VAL A 39 5.76 8.56 12.65
N ARG A 40 7.01 8.60 12.17
CA ARG A 40 7.42 9.51 11.10
C ARG A 40 6.85 9.04 9.78
N VAL A 41 6.23 9.94 9.03
CA VAL A 41 5.63 9.61 7.74
C VAL A 41 6.26 10.44 6.64
N ARG A 42 6.75 9.79 5.61
CA ARG A 42 7.09 10.42 4.34
C ARG A 42 5.95 10.12 3.36
N ALA A 43 5.16 11.13 3.03
CA ALA A 43 4.00 10.97 2.15
C ALA A 43 4.32 11.45 0.74
N VAL A 44 4.27 10.54 -0.25
CA VAL A 44 4.35 10.92 -1.67
C VAL A 44 2.93 11.15 -2.17
N VAL A 45 2.67 12.40 -2.57
CA VAL A 45 1.33 12.86 -2.98
C VAL A 45 1.42 13.76 -4.22
N ARG A 46 0.39 13.77 -5.05
CA ARG A 46 0.33 14.66 -6.23
C ARG A 46 -0.03 16.11 -5.88
N SER A 47 -0.68 16.33 -4.73
CA SER A 47 -1.09 17.64 -4.25
C SER A 47 -1.15 17.60 -2.73
N ALA A 48 -0.41 18.50 -2.07
CA ALA A 48 -0.38 18.61 -0.61
C ALA A 48 -1.71 19.13 -0.05
N GLU A 49 -2.41 19.98 -0.80
CA GLU A 49 -3.71 20.58 -0.43
C GLU A 49 -4.81 19.54 -0.21
N ARG A 50 -4.64 18.32 -0.77
CA ARG A 50 -5.58 17.22 -0.63
C ARG A 50 -5.30 16.31 0.57
N LEU A 51 -4.29 16.62 1.35
CA LEU A 51 -4.05 15.95 2.62
C LEU A 51 -5.14 16.31 3.64
N PRO A 52 -5.41 15.44 4.63
CA PRO A 52 -6.34 15.76 5.69
C PRO A 52 -5.96 17.05 6.41
N ALA A 53 -6.97 17.83 6.85
CA ALA A 53 -6.72 19.03 7.64
C ALA A 53 -5.96 18.70 8.92
N GLY A 54 -5.08 19.62 9.34
CA GLY A 54 -4.32 19.53 10.59
C GLY A 54 -3.14 18.56 10.60
N VAL A 55 -2.83 17.87 9.46
CA VAL A 55 -1.65 16.99 9.43
C VAL A 55 -0.42 17.66 8.82
N VAL A 56 -0.59 18.71 8.03
CA VAL A 56 0.49 19.32 7.22
C VAL A 56 1.56 19.95 8.11
N ASP A 57 1.18 20.46 9.26
CA ASP A 57 2.07 21.11 10.22
C ASP A 57 2.68 20.14 11.23
N ASP A 58 2.39 18.82 11.13
CA ASP A 58 2.98 17.83 12.03
C ASP A 58 4.48 17.66 11.70
N PRO A 59 5.39 17.91 12.67
CA PRO A 59 6.84 17.83 12.43
C PRO A 59 7.33 16.43 12.04
N ARG A 60 6.51 15.41 12.22
CA ARG A 60 6.80 14.02 11.83
C ARG A 60 6.37 13.70 10.40
N LEU A 61 5.66 14.63 9.74
CA LEU A 61 5.24 14.48 8.34
C LEU A 61 6.21 15.17 7.40
N THR A 62 6.79 14.41 6.48
CA THR A 62 7.50 14.94 5.32
C THR A 62 6.63 14.75 4.08
N VAL A 63 6.18 15.83 3.47
CA VAL A 63 5.38 15.80 2.24
C VAL A 63 6.28 15.89 1.03
N VAL A 64 6.19 14.92 0.13
CA VAL A 64 6.85 14.91 -1.18
C VAL A 64 5.77 15.09 -2.24
N VAL A 65 5.75 16.27 -2.88
CA VAL A 65 4.79 16.54 -3.97
C VAL A 65 5.38 16.00 -5.26
N ALA A 66 4.89 14.84 -5.68
CA ALA A 66 5.33 14.18 -6.90
C ALA A 66 4.26 13.23 -7.45
N ASP A 67 4.29 13.00 -8.75
CA ASP A 67 3.55 11.90 -9.38
C ASP A 67 4.44 10.65 -9.37
N LEU A 68 4.07 9.67 -8.55
CA LEU A 68 4.89 8.49 -8.31
C LEU A 68 5.33 7.76 -9.59
N PRO A 69 4.47 7.56 -10.61
CA PRO A 69 4.89 7.00 -11.90
C PRO A 69 5.96 7.81 -12.63
N ALA A 70 6.00 9.13 -12.42
CA ALA A 70 6.94 10.02 -13.10
C ALA A 70 8.29 10.16 -12.37
N LEU A 71 8.38 9.72 -11.11
CA LEU A 71 9.67 9.69 -10.40
C LEU A 71 10.66 8.79 -11.13
N SER A 72 11.92 9.21 -11.21
CA SER A 72 13.00 8.31 -11.60
C SER A 72 13.21 7.21 -10.55
N ASP A 73 13.91 6.15 -10.92
CA ASP A 73 14.21 5.07 -9.95
C ASP A 73 15.15 5.56 -8.84
N GLU A 74 16.07 6.47 -9.15
CA GLU A 74 16.95 7.12 -8.16
C GLU A 74 16.16 7.99 -7.16
N GLU A 75 15.18 8.74 -7.64
CA GLU A 75 14.30 9.53 -6.77
C GLU A 75 13.48 8.64 -5.84
N LEU A 76 12.89 7.59 -6.40
CA LEU A 76 12.13 6.63 -5.61
C LEU A 76 13.02 5.94 -4.56
N LEU A 77 14.22 5.55 -4.93
CA LEU A 77 15.22 4.96 -4.03
C LEU A 77 15.54 5.91 -2.87
N ARG A 78 15.71 7.22 -3.14
CA ARG A 78 15.90 8.23 -2.08
C ARG A 78 14.71 8.29 -1.12
N HIS A 79 13.49 8.13 -1.65
CA HIS A 79 12.29 8.16 -0.81
C HIS A 79 12.07 6.88 0.00
N VAL A 80 12.49 5.72 -0.50
CA VAL A 80 12.43 4.44 0.23
C VAL A 80 13.53 4.35 1.30
N ARG A 81 14.67 5.00 1.06
CA ARG A 81 15.83 4.93 1.96
C ARG A 81 15.48 5.34 3.40
N GLY A 82 15.84 4.50 4.35
CA GLY A 82 15.62 4.71 5.78
C GLY A 82 14.16 4.55 6.23
N CYS A 83 13.31 3.96 5.39
CA CYS A 83 11.96 3.60 5.79
C CYS A 83 11.92 2.16 6.31
N ASP A 84 11.22 1.95 7.42
CA ASP A 84 10.97 0.63 8.02
C ASP A 84 9.78 -0.07 7.36
N ALA A 85 8.87 0.72 6.78
CA ALA A 85 7.74 0.20 6.05
C ALA A 85 7.35 1.11 4.89
N VAL A 86 6.71 0.52 3.88
CA VAL A 86 6.00 1.23 2.80
C VAL A 86 4.54 0.81 2.84
N VAL A 87 3.65 1.78 2.98
CA VAL A 87 2.19 1.56 2.93
C VAL A 87 1.65 2.12 1.63
N SER A 88 1.17 1.24 0.77
CA SER A 88 0.51 1.60 -0.46
C SER A 88 -1.00 1.62 -0.27
N CYS A 89 -1.57 2.81 -0.25
CA CYS A 89 -3.01 3.07 -0.32
C CYS A 89 -3.42 3.58 -1.71
N LEU A 90 -2.62 3.26 -2.73
CA LEU A 90 -2.96 3.59 -4.10
C LEU A 90 -4.23 2.88 -4.53
N GLY A 91 -5.03 3.59 -5.29
CA GLY A 91 -6.23 3.07 -5.92
C GLY A 91 -6.60 3.94 -7.10
N HIS A 92 -7.41 3.40 -7.96
CA HIS A 92 -7.98 4.16 -9.07
C HIS A 92 -9.13 5.03 -8.56
N THR A 93 -9.27 6.22 -9.10
CA THR A 93 -10.43 7.07 -8.80
C THR A 93 -11.70 6.42 -9.34
N THR A 94 -12.82 6.59 -8.61
CA THR A 94 -14.11 5.94 -8.94
C THR A 94 -14.86 6.61 -10.11
N ASN A 95 -14.27 7.64 -10.74
CA ASN A 95 -14.83 8.24 -11.95
C ASN A 95 -14.44 7.44 -13.21
N LEU A 96 -15.17 7.66 -14.31
CA LEU A 96 -14.94 6.94 -15.57
C LEU A 96 -13.49 7.05 -16.09
N ARG A 97 -12.83 8.20 -15.91
CA ARG A 97 -11.42 8.39 -16.26
C ARG A 97 -10.49 7.54 -15.39
N GLY A 98 -10.78 7.40 -14.10
CA GLY A 98 -9.98 6.59 -13.19
C GLY A 98 -10.20 5.08 -13.38
N ILE A 99 -11.38 4.68 -13.89
CA ILE A 99 -11.71 3.27 -14.13
C ILE A 99 -11.17 2.80 -15.48
N LEU A 100 -11.26 3.62 -16.52
CA LEU A 100 -10.95 3.24 -17.90
C LEU A 100 -9.67 3.89 -18.44
N GLY A 101 -9.20 4.99 -17.82
CA GLY A 101 -8.03 5.75 -18.25
C GLY A 101 -6.69 5.13 -17.83
N PRO A 102 -5.59 5.54 -18.49
CA PRO A 102 -4.24 5.19 -18.07
C PRO A 102 -3.83 5.93 -16.79
N PRO A 103 -2.87 5.37 -16.02
CA PRO A 103 -2.29 4.03 -16.15
C PRO A 103 -3.19 2.95 -15.53
N ARG A 104 -3.36 1.83 -16.24
CA ARG A 104 -4.22 0.71 -15.81
C ARG A 104 -3.52 -0.26 -14.84
N ASP A 105 -2.24 -0.06 -14.61
CA ASP A 105 -1.33 -0.88 -13.82
C ASP A 105 -0.62 -0.06 -12.71
N LEU A 106 -1.25 1.02 -12.28
CA LEU A 106 -0.69 1.97 -11.33
C LEU A 106 -0.24 1.31 -10.02
N VAL A 107 -1.08 0.46 -9.45
CA VAL A 107 -0.82 -0.16 -8.13
C VAL A 107 0.31 -1.18 -8.25
N CYS A 108 0.21 -2.08 -9.24
CA CYS A 108 1.20 -3.12 -9.47
C CYS A 108 2.57 -2.54 -9.81
N ARG A 109 2.66 -1.65 -10.81
CA ARG A 109 3.93 -1.01 -11.19
C ARG A 109 4.58 -0.21 -10.06
N SER A 110 3.77 0.52 -9.30
CA SER A 110 4.30 1.27 -8.16
C SER A 110 4.91 0.34 -7.11
N LEU A 111 4.25 -0.77 -6.83
CA LEU A 111 4.71 -1.76 -5.87
C LEU A 111 5.99 -2.47 -6.33
N GLU A 112 6.05 -2.86 -7.61
CA GLU A 112 7.25 -3.45 -8.24
C GLU A 112 8.46 -2.52 -8.16
N ARG A 113 8.27 -1.23 -8.42
CA ARG A 113 9.33 -0.23 -8.33
C ARG A 113 9.80 -0.03 -6.89
N VAL A 114 8.88 0.05 -5.94
CA VAL A 114 9.20 0.12 -4.50
C VAL A 114 10.00 -1.10 -4.06
N TYR A 115 9.56 -2.29 -4.46
CA TYR A 115 10.26 -3.54 -4.13
C TYR A 115 11.68 -3.56 -4.71
N ARG A 116 11.86 -3.17 -5.98
CA ARG A 116 13.19 -3.05 -6.59
C ARG A 116 14.09 -2.08 -5.85
N ALA A 117 13.58 -0.88 -5.53
CA ALA A 117 14.31 0.10 -4.73
C ALA A 117 14.69 -0.44 -3.34
N THR A 118 13.80 -1.17 -2.70
CA THR A 118 14.08 -1.82 -1.40
C THR A 118 15.22 -2.82 -1.52
N ARG A 119 15.21 -3.68 -2.53
CA ARG A 119 16.26 -4.68 -2.75
C ARG A 119 17.62 -4.05 -3.10
N GLU A 120 17.61 -2.96 -3.87
CA GLU A 120 18.82 -2.22 -4.23
C GLU A 120 19.46 -1.56 -2.98
N LEU A 121 18.66 -1.07 -2.06
CA LEU A 121 19.10 -0.47 -0.80
C LEU A 121 19.74 -1.47 0.16
N ARG A 122 19.42 -2.76 0.05
CA ARG A 122 19.89 -3.84 0.95
C ARG A 122 19.81 -3.45 2.42
N PRO A 123 18.62 -3.10 2.94
CA PRO A 123 18.48 -2.65 4.31
C PRO A 123 18.91 -3.73 5.30
N ALA A 124 19.42 -3.31 6.47
CA ALA A 124 19.84 -4.23 7.52
C ALA A 124 18.67 -5.01 8.16
N GLN A 125 17.45 -4.46 8.08
CA GLN A 125 16.21 -5.11 8.49
C GLN A 125 15.22 -5.08 7.31
N PRO A 126 14.43 -6.15 7.10
CA PRO A 126 13.47 -6.19 6.01
C PRO A 126 12.45 -5.05 6.10
N VAL A 127 12.27 -4.32 5.02
CA VAL A 127 11.22 -3.28 4.90
C VAL A 127 9.85 -3.96 4.75
N LYS A 128 8.86 -3.54 5.54
CA LYS A 128 7.50 -4.07 5.47
C LYS A 128 6.72 -3.40 4.33
N LEU A 129 6.40 -4.14 3.28
CA LEU A 129 5.56 -3.69 2.17
C LEU A 129 4.10 -4.01 2.47
N ILE A 130 3.30 -2.99 2.75
CA ILE A 130 1.89 -3.14 3.13
C ILE A 130 1.03 -2.63 1.98
N LEU A 131 0.31 -3.55 1.33
CA LEU A 131 -0.63 -3.23 0.25
C LEU A 131 -2.05 -3.16 0.80
N MET A 132 -2.65 -1.97 0.75
CA MET A 132 -4.09 -1.83 0.95
C MET A 132 -4.81 -2.25 -0.34
N SER A 133 -5.58 -3.30 -0.26
CA SER A 133 -6.28 -3.90 -1.39
C SER A 133 -7.81 -3.84 -1.20
N SER A 134 -8.55 -4.55 -2.01
CA SER A 134 -10.00 -4.60 -1.96
C SER A 134 -10.52 -6.01 -1.70
N VAL A 135 -11.79 -6.13 -1.32
CA VAL A 135 -12.50 -7.41 -1.12
C VAL A 135 -12.55 -8.28 -2.40
N SER A 136 -12.37 -7.66 -3.59
CA SER A 136 -12.40 -8.37 -4.87
C SER A 136 -11.12 -9.16 -5.16
N VAL A 137 -10.04 -8.94 -4.39
CA VAL A 137 -8.78 -9.66 -4.55
C VAL A 137 -8.88 -11.03 -3.90
N ASN A 138 -8.52 -12.09 -4.63
CA ASN A 138 -8.47 -13.46 -4.10
C ASN A 138 -7.21 -13.67 -3.27
N ARG A 139 -7.31 -14.58 -2.31
CA ARG A 139 -6.12 -15.15 -1.66
C ARG A 139 -5.47 -16.15 -2.60
N PRO A 140 -4.13 -16.15 -2.69
CA PRO A 140 -3.41 -17.20 -3.39
C PRO A 140 -3.70 -18.58 -2.80
N GLY A 141 -3.48 -19.64 -3.58
CA GLY A 141 -3.59 -21.01 -3.08
C GLY A 141 -5.00 -21.50 -2.77
N GLY A 142 -6.07 -20.85 -3.29
CA GLY A 142 -7.44 -21.33 -3.08
C GLY A 142 -8.02 -21.09 -1.69
N LEU A 143 -7.37 -20.30 -0.84
CA LEU A 143 -7.80 -19.97 0.52
C LEU A 143 -9.15 -19.22 0.59
N ASP A 144 -9.70 -18.79 -0.55
CA ASP A 144 -11.05 -18.22 -0.68
C ASP A 144 -12.13 -19.28 -1.05
N ALA A 145 -11.87 -20.56 -0.82
CA ALA A 145 -12.79 -21.66 -1.15
C ALA A 145 -14.18 -21.55 -0.48
N ARG A 146 -14.33 -20.73 0.56
CA ARG A 146 -15.62 -20.46 1.22
C ARG A 146 -16.55 -19.50 0.47
N ARG A 147 -16.07 -18.87 -0.62
CA ARG A 147 -16.94 -18.03 -1.45
C ARG A 147 -17.93 -18.87 -2.23
N GLY A 148 -19.22 -18.52 -2.16
CA GLY A 148 -20.27 -19.18 -2.92
C GLY A 148 -20.00 -19.10 -4.44
N ARG A 149 -20.56 -20.07 -5.21
CA ARG A 149 -20.37 -20.13 -6.67
C ARG A 149 -20.82 -18.85 -7.37
N PHE A 150 -21.88 -18.23 -6.91
CA PHE A 150 -22.41 -16.97 -7.42
C PHE A 150 -21.45 -15.80 -7.14
N GLU A 151 -20.94 -15.68 -5.91
CA GLU A 151 -19.96 -14.65 -5.54
C GLU A 151 -18.67 -14.79 -6.35
N ARG A 152 -18.23 -16.03 -6.60
CA ARG A 152 -17.06 -16.30 -7.46
C ARG A 152 -17.29 -15.85 -8.89
N ALA A 153 -18.47 -16.09 -9.46
CA ALA A 153 -18.83 -15.65 -10.81
C ALA A 153 -18.86 -14.11 -10.90
N VAL A 154 -19.48 -13.43 -9.94
CA VAL A 154 -19.53 -11.96 -9.87
C VAL A 154 -18.11 -11.37 -9.77
N VAL A 155 -17.26 -11.90 -8.90
CA VAL A 155 -15.87 -11.44 -8.74
C VAL A 155 -15.08 -11.69 -10.01
N TRP A 156 -15.26 -12.83 -10.68
CA TRP A 156 -14.62 -13.14 -11.96
C TRP A 156 -15.03 -12.17 -13.06
N THR A 157 -16.33 -11.87 -13.17
CA THR A 157 -16.87 -10.89 -14.15
C THR A 157 -16.35 -9.47 -13.87
N LEU A 158 -16.35 -9.04 -12.61
CA LEU A 158 -15.80 -7.74 -12.22
C LEU A 158 -14.32 -7.61 -12.57
N ARG A 159 -13.53 -8.65 -12.36
CA ARG A 159 -12.12 -8.66 -12.75
C ARG A 159 -11.93 -8.59 -14.27
N GLY A 160 -12.78 -9.27 -15.03
CA GLY A 160 -12.73 -9.23 -16.48
C GLY A 160 -13.03 -7.85 -17.04
N LEU A 161 -13.96 -7.13 -16.44
CA LEU A 161 -14.52 -5.87 -16.96
C LEU A 161 -13.96 -4.61 -16.28
N VAL A 162 -13.39 -4.71 -15.06
CA VAL A 162 -12.98 -3.55 -14.28
C VAL A 162 -11.45 -3.53 -14.12
N PRO A 163 -10.72 -2.69 -14.89
CA PRO A 163 -9.26 -2.60 -14.84
C PRO A 163 -8.66 -2.41 -13.45
N PRO A 164 -9.23 -1.57 -12.56
CA PRO A 164 -8.76 -1.44 -11.17
C PRO A 164 -8.75 -2.74 -10.35
N ALA A 165 -9.72 -3.63 -10.58
CA ALA A 165 -9.77 -4.90 -9.87
C ALA A 165 -8.66 -5.86 -10.35
N ARG A 166 -8.33 -5.80 -11.64
CA ARG A 166 -7.20 -6.57 -12.21
C ARG A 166 -5.86 -6.06 -11.70
N ASP A 167 -5.68 -4.74 -11.60
CA ASP A 167 -4.43 -4.14 -11.12
C ASP A 167 -4.17 -4.50 -9.65
N ASN A 168 -5.19 -4.39 -8.79
CA ASN A 168 -5.09 -4.82 -7.39
C ASN A 168 -4.79 -6.32 -7.24
N GLN A 169 -5.38 -7.17 -8.11
CA GLN A 169 -5.06 -8.61 -8.09
C GLN A 169 -3.61 -8.85 -8.50
N ARG A 170 -3.15 -8.25 -9.61
CA ARG A 170 -1.76 -8.36 -10.06
C ARG A 170 -0.76 -7.91 -9.01
N ALA A 171 -1.06 -6.82 -8.30
CA ALA A 171 -0.22 -6.35 -7.21
C ALA A 171 -0.12 -7.36 -6.05
N ALA A 172 -1.24 -8.02 -5.72
CA ALA A 172 -1.23 -9.07 -4.69
C ALA A 172 -0.53 -10.34 -5.16
N ASP A 173 -0.74 -10.74 -6.42
CA ASP A 173 -0.05 -11.89 -7.04
C ASP A 173 1.46 -11.64 -7.12
N PHE A 174 1.89 -10.44 -7.50
CA PHE A 174 3.29 -10.04 -7.50
C PHE A 174 3.95 -10.23 -6.12
N LEU A 175 3.30 -9.76 -5.05
CA LEU A 175 3.83 -9.97 -3.69
C LEU A 175 3.95 -11.44 -3.32
N HIS A 176 2.97 -12.25 -3.72
CA HIS A 176 2.96 -13.67 -3.42
C HIS A 176 3.98 -14.46 -4.25
N ASP A 177 4.09 -14.17 -5.54
CA ASP A 177 4.84 -15.00 -6.49
C ASP A 177 6.30 -14.55 -6.65
N VAL A 178 6.58 -13.26 -6.42
CA VAL A 178 7.90 -12.65 -6.66
C VAL A 178 8.62 -12.30 -5.37
N VAL A 179 7.88 -11.83 -4.34
CA VAL A 179 8.48 -11.51 -3.05
C VAL A 179 8.48 -12.79 -2.20
N GLU A 180 9.58 -13.48 -2.17
CA GLU A 180 9.72 -14.73 -1.42
C GLU A 180 9.43 -14.53 0.07
N ALA A 181 8.88 -15.55 0.72
CA ALA A 181 8.55 -15.51 2.15
C ALA A 181 9.79 -15.26 3.04
N ALA A 182 10.97 -15.56 2.53
CA ALA A 182 12.26 -15.36 3.20
C ALA A 182 13.15 -14.33 2.50
N ASP A 183 12.57 -13.35 1.79
CA ASP A 183 13.35 -12.26 1.21
C ASP A 183 14.07 -11.49 2.33
N PRO A 184 15.43 -11.37 2.28
CA PRO A 184 16.18 -10.74 3.35
C PRO A 184 15.95 -9.22 3.46
N TYR A 185 15.36 -8.60 2.45
CA TYR A 185 15.22 -7.15 2.36
C TYR A 185 13.77 -6.67 2.41
N ALA A 186 12.81 -7.55 2.18
CA ALA A 186 11.39 -7.20 2.15
C ALA A 186 10.50 -8.26 2.79
N GLN A 187 9.51 -7.81 3.55
CA GLN A 187 8.38 -8.59 4.02
C GLN A 187 7.10 -7.96 3.50
N TRP A 188 6.06 -8.72 3.29
CA TRP A 188 4.84 -8.16 2.73
C TRP A 188 3.57 -8.57 3.48
N THR A 189 2.57 -7.71 3.38
CA THR A 189 1.22 -7.96 3.89
C THR A 189 0.19 -7.32 2.97
N VAL A 190 -0.84 -8.08 2.60
CA VAL A 190 -1.99 -7.56 1.86
C VAL A 190 -3.15 -7.39 2.83
N VAL A 191 -3.58 -6.15 3.03
CA VAL A 191 -4.72 -5.80 3.87
C VAL A 191 -5.97 -5.70 3.01
N ARG A 192 -6.97 -6.51 3.31
CA ARG A 192 -8.28 -6.48 2.66
C ARG A 192 -9.34 -6.03 3.67
N PRO A 193 -10.04 -4.92 3.43
CA PRO A 193 -11.13 -4.53 4.31
C PRO A 193 -12.22 -5.62 4.27
N THR A 194 -12.68 -6.03 5.43
CA THR A 194 -13.93 -6.82 5.59
C THR A 194 -15.09 -5.87 5.75
N ARG A 195 -16.26 -6.26 5.27
CA ARG A 195 -17.52 -5.56 5.55
C ARG A 195 -17.94 -5.76 7.00
#